data_8e6a06879970877bf5650399ca0881bb
#
_entry.id   8e6a06879970877bf5650399ca0881bb
#
_cell.length_a   1.000
_cell.length_b   1.000
_cell.length_c   1.000
_cell.angle_alpha   90.00
_cell.angle_beta   90.00
_cell.angle_gamma   90.00
#
_symmetry.space_group_name_H-M   'P 1'
#
loop_
_entity.id
_entity.type
_entity.pdbx_description
1 polymer ?
#
loop_
_entity_poly.entity_id
_entity_poly.type
_entity_poly.pdbx_seq_one_letter_code
_entity_poly.pdbx_strand_id
1 'polypeptide(L)'
;MARPSSVRSVGELTSPEVSQCLRATSILCLPIGAIEQHGAHLPLDTDVVVAEELTRRIVARWGDELDLWQLPTVSIGLSREHDWAPGTLSLSIHNFVSLLRDLARNIVRALPARNLAIVNGHGGNRGVLDNLIHELRGDFALNACVIHPFDLAKVDVNATVPDVHGGRSETSVMLALAPQRVRRDAIAPPTHPPDGDVLAALVFDRGASFPWRTDDPRLTAS
;
A
#
# COMPACT_ATOMS: atom_id res chain seq x y z
N MET A 1 19.04 -0.06 29.62
CA MET A 1 17.82 -0.85 29.80
C MET A 1 17.25 -1.17 28.41
N ALA A 2 17.21 -2.42 28.02
CA ALA A 2 16.59 -2.81 26.75
C ALA A 2 15.07 -2.58 26.87
N ARG A 3 14.46 -1.80 25.94
CA ARG A 3 13.01 -1.75 25.81
C ARG A 3 12.48 -3.14 25.48
N PRO A 4 11.31 -3.53 25.98
CA PRO A 4 10.67 -4.75 25.51
C PRO A 4 10.45 -4.64 23.99
N SER A 5 10.85 -5.67 23.27
CA SER A 5 11.03 -5.76 21.81
C SER A 5 9.74 -5.74 20.97
N SER A 6 8.68 -5.04 21.36
CA SER A 6 7.38 -5.22 20.69
C SER A 6 7.05 -4.17 19.63
N VAL A 7 7.76 -3.04 19.53
CA VAL A 7 7.42 -2.00 18.55
C VAL A 7 8.71 -1.38 18.00
N ARG A 8 9.13 -1.85 16.82
CA ARG A 8 10.24 -1.25 16.07
C ARG A 8 9.67 -0.20 15.10
N SER A 9 9.11 0.87 15.68
CA SER A 9 8.57 2.02 14.97
C SER A 9 9.50 3.21 15.13
N VAL A 10 9.95 3.78 14.01
CA VAL A 10 10.82 4.97 14.02
C VAL A 10 10.11 6.17 14.64
N GLY A 11 8.79 6.28 14.43
CA GLY A 11 7.98 7.37 14.99
C GLY A 11 7.86 7.34 16.53
N GLU A 12 8.17 6.21 17.17
CA GLU A 12 8.14 6.08 18.63
C GLU A 12 9.51 6.30 19.28
N LEU A 13 10.57 6.46 18.46
CA LEU A 13 11.91 6.74 18.97
C LEU A 13 12.07 8.22 19.29
N THR A 14 12.75 8.50 20.38
CA THR A 14 13.32 9.83 20.62
C THR A 14 14.55 10.05 19.73
N SER A 15 14.91 11.31 19.48
CA SER A 15 16.07 11.65 18.64
C SER A 15 17.38 10.96 19.05
N PRO A 16 17.75 10.87 20.37
CA PRO A 16 18.92 10.10 20.78
C PRO A 16 18.78 8.59 20.49
N GLU A 17 17.59 8.01 20.63
CA GLU A 17 17.35 6.58 20.36
C GLU A 17 17.52 6.23 18.89
N VAL A 18 17.21 7.15 17.97
CA VAL A 18 17.47 6.94 16.53
C VAL A 18 18.93 6.58 16.29
N SER A 19 19.86 7.34 16.86
CA SER A 19 21.30 7.09 16.71
C SER A 19 21.78 5.81 17.41
N GLN A 20 21.06 5.37 18.44
CA GLN A 20 21.41 4.17 19.20
C GLN A 20 20.84 2.89 18.57
N CYS A 21 19.66 2.97 17.97
CA CYS A 21 18.90 1.81 17.48
C CYS A 21 19.12 1.53 15.99
N LEU A 22 19.17 2.59 15.15
CA LEU A 22 19.28 2.41 13.70
C LEU A 22 20.77 2.35 13.26
N ARG A 23 21.01 1.56 12.21
CA ARG A 23 22.31 1.37 11.58
C ARG A 23 22.22 1.61 10.07
N ALA A 24 23.34 1.74 9.39
CA ALA A 24 23.38 1.85 7.93
C ALA A 24 22.75 0.62 7.22
N THR A 25 22.81 -0.55 7.89
CA THR A 25 22.24 -1.80 7.42
C THR A 25 20.76 -1.98 7.75
N SER A 26 20.20 -1.18 8.66
CA SER A 26 18.76 -1.26 9.01
C SER A 26 17.88 -1.08 7.78
N ILE A 27 16.78 -1.79 7.73
CA ILE A 27 15.79 -1.72 6.66
C ILE A 27 14.59 -0.92 7.17
N LEU A 28 14.34 0.20 6.54
CA LEU A 28 13.17 1.04 6.81
C LEU A 28 11.99 0.53 5.98
N CYS A 29 10.87 0.22 6.63
CA CYS A 29 9.65 -0.22 5.98
C CYS A 29 8.66 0.96 5.96
N LEU A 30 8.34 1.47 4.78
CA LEU A 30 7.43 2.59 4.57
C LEU A 30 6.09 2.08 4.05
N PRO A 31 5.04 2.03 4.89
CA PRO A 31 3.70 1.73 4.42
C PRO A 31 3.14 2.90 3.60
N ILE A 32 2.50 2.61 2.46
CA ILE A 32 1.81 3.60 1.63
C ILE A 32 0.45 3.03 1.24
N GLY A 33 -0.62 3.79 1.49
CA GLY A 33 -1.99 3.45 1.11
C GLY A 33 -2.63 4.52 0.23
N ALA A 34 -3.96 4.55 0.27
CA ALA A 34 -4.82 5.59 -0.28
C ALA A 34 -6.06 5.77 0.61
N ILE A 35 -6.76 6.87 0.43
CA ILE A 35 -8.08 7.13 1.02
C ILE A 35 -9.08 7.18 -0.11
N GLU A 36 -9.86 6.12 -0.25
CA GLU A 36 -10.79 5.95 -1.37
C GLU A 36 -11.97 5.05 -1.02
N GLN A 37 -13.04 5.11 -1.82
CA GLN A 37 -14.19 4.23 -1.65
C GLN A 37 -13.81 2.76 -1.81
N HIS A 38 -14.37 1.88 -1.00
CA HIS A 38 -14.23 0.42 -1.05
C HIS A 38 -15.58 -0.28 -0.85
N GLY A 39 -16.61 0.22 -1.53
CA GLY A 39 -17.98 -0.26 -1.35
C GLY A 39 -18.59 0.14 0.00
N ALA A 40 -19.70 -0.51 0.34
CA ALA A 40 -20.45 -0.21 1.56
C ALA A 40 -19.87 -0.87 2.82
N HIS A 41 -19.05 -1.90 2.66
CA HIS A 41 -18.62 -2.78 3.75
C HIS A 41 -17.20 -2.52 4.26
N LEU A 42 -16.34 -1.89 3.47
CA LEU A 42 -14.97 -1.55 3.87
C LEU A 42 -14.83 -0.03 4.10
N PRO A 43 -13.95 0.38 5.03
CA PRO A 43 -13.70 1.81 5.28
C PRO A 43 -12.83 2.43 4.18
N LEU A 44 -12.89 3.76 4.07
CA LEU A 44 -12.12 4.53 3.08
C LEU A 44 -10.60 4.35 3.19
N ASP A 45 -10.08 4.03 4.37
CA ASP A 45 -8.67 3.82 4.64
C ASP A 45 -8.25 2.35 4.57
N THR A 46 -8.97 1.52 3.84
CA THR A 46 -8.68 0.08 3.68
C THR A 46 -7.22 -0.15 3.26
N ASP A 47 -6.74 0.53 2.24
CA ASP A 47 -5.36 0.42 1.74
C ASP A 47 -4.31 0.83 2.77
N VAL A 48 -4.63 1.87 3.55
CA VAL A 48 -3.77 2.33 4.66
C VAL A 48 -3.65 1.24 5.71
N VAL A 49 -4.79 0.67 6.12
CA VAL A 49 -4.84 -0.42 7.11
C VAL A 49 -4.08 -1.65 6.62
N VAL A 50 -4.26 -2.02 5.37
CA VAL A 50 -3.55 -3.17 4.77
C VAL A 50 -2.03 -2.92 4.78
N ALA A 51 -1.57 -1.78 4.27
CA ALA A 51 -0.14 -1.47 4.22
C ALA A 51 0.47 -1.40 5.63
N GLU A 52 -0.19 -0.70 6.55
CA GLU A 52 0.30 -0.46 7.90
C GLU A 52 0.33 -1.73 8.76
N GLU A 53 -0.80 -2.44 8.83
CA GLU A 53 -0.93 -3.65 9.66
C GLU A 53 -0.07 -4.80 9.15
N LEU A 54 0.04 -4.97 7.83
CA LEU A 54 0.93 -5.97 7.26
C LEU A 54 2.39 -5.63 7.60
N THR A 55 2.81 -4.38 7.41
CA THR A 55 4.16 -3.93 7.79
C THR A 55 4.41 -4.15 9.27
N ARG A 56 3.48 -3.75 10.12
CA ARG A 56 3.59 -3.96 11.57
C ARG A 56 3.78 -5.43 11.95
N ARG A 57 3.02 -6.34 11.33
CA ARG A 57 3.15 -7.79 11.57
C ARG A 57 4.48 -8.35 11.07
N ILE A 58 4.95 -7.90 9.92
CA ILE A 58 6.26 -8.29 9.36
C ILE A 58 7.37 -7.81 10.29
N VAL A 59 7.33 -6.55 10.70
CA VAL A 59 8.33 -5.97 11.63
C VAL A 59 8.28 -6.66 12.99
N ALA A 60 7.10 -6.94 13.53
CA ALA A 60 6.96 -7.67 14.78
C ALA A 60 7.52 -9.11 14.71
N ARG A 61 7.41 -9.76 13.55
CA ARG A 61 7.85 -11.16 13.36
C ARG A 61 9.34 -11.28 13.02
N TRP A 62 9.88 -10.36 12.22
CA TRP A 62 11.20 -10.47 11.63
C TRP A 62 12.12 -9.27 11.93
N GLY A 63 11.62 -8.30 12.70
CA GLY A 63 12.33 -7.06 12.98
C GLY A 63 13.69 -7.25 13.62
N ASP A 64 13.81 -8.18 14.56
CA ASP A 64 15.09 -8.43 15.23
C ASP A 64 16.09 -9.17 14.35
N GLU A 65 15.60 -10.14 13.54
CA GLU A 65 16.45 -10.93 12.65
C GLU A 65 16.98 -10.13 11.46
N LEU A 66 16.11 -9.31 10.85
CA LEU A 66 16.41 -8.57 9.63
C LEU A 66 16.66 -7.07 9.87
N ASP A 67 16.67 -6.63 11.11
CA ASP A 67 16.79 -5.21 11.51
C ASP A 67 15.78 -4.30 10.79
N LEU A 68 14.48 -4.72 10.80
CA LEU A 68 13.39 -3.97 10.18
C LEU A 68 12.84 -2.90 11.13
N TRP A 69 12.52 -1.74 10.59
CA TRP A 69 11.93 -0.61 11.30
C TRP A 69 10.80 0.02 10.49
N GLN A 70 9.62 0.13 11.10
CA GLN A 70 8.48 0.77 10.45
C GLN A 70 8.59 2.29 10.52
N LEU A 71 8.42 2.96 9.37
CA LEU A 71 8.21 4.39 9.25
C LEU A 71 6.72 4.73 9.42
N PRO A 72 6.38 5.99 9.75
CA PRO A 72 5.00 6.47 9.70
C PRO A 72 4.38 6.26 8.32
N THR A 73 3.11 5.87 8.30
CA THR A 73 2.37 5.55 7.08
C THR A 73 2.06 6.79 6.24
N VAL A 74 2.28 6.70 4.93
CA VAL A 74 1.76 7.68 3.95
C VAL A 74 0.34 7.27 3.60
N SER A 75 -0.64 8.01 4.13
CA SER A 75 -2.05 7.61 4.06
C SER A 75 -2.76 8.08 2.79
N ILE A 76 -2.28 9.12 2.09
CA ILE A 76 -2.93 9.66 0.89
C ILE A 76 -2.02 9.39 -0.30
N GLY A 77 -2.53 8.62 -1.26
CA GLY A 77 -1.85 8.24 -2.49
C GLY A 77 -2.51 8.82 -3.74
N LEU A 78 -2.41 8.05 -4.81
CA LEU A 78 -3.03 8.32 -6.11
C LEU A 78 -4.32 7.50 -6.21
N SER A 79 -5.47 8.16 -6.39
CA SER A 79 -6.78 7.51 -6.44
C SER A 79 -7.74 8.24 -7.39
N ARG A 80 -7.26 8.53 -8.61
CA ARG A 80 -8.03 9.27 -9.62
C ARG A 80 -9.17 8.44 -10.20
N GLU A 81 -9.03 7.14 -10.21
CA GLU A 81 -10.04 6.16 -10.62
C GLU A 81 -11.27 6.14 -9.70
N HIS A 82 -11.14 6.71 -8.51
CA HIS A 82 -12.20 6.82 -7.49
C HIS A 82 -12.61 8.27 -7.20
N ASP A 83 -12.16 9.26 -7.95
CA ASP A 83 -12.41 10.69 -7.65
C ASP A 83 -13.90 11.11 -7.76
N TRP A 84 -14.73 10.25 -8.34
CA TRP A 84 -16.18 10.39 -8.40
C TRP A 84 -16.87 10.12 -7.05
N ALA A 85 -16.22 9.35 -6.15
CA ALA A 85 -16.85 8.86 -4.93
C ALA A 85 -16.64 9.81 -3.73
N PRO A 86 -17.68 10.05 -2.92
CA PRO A 86 -17.55 10.84 -1.70
C PRO A 86 -16.51 10.23 -0.75
N GLY A 87 -15.65 11.09 -0.19
CA GLY A 87 -14.63 10.70 0.79
C GLY A 87 -13.29 10.32 0.20
N THR A 88 -13.17 10.12 -1.11
CA THR A 88 -11.89 9.87 -1.77
C THR A 88 -11.00 11.11 -1.73
N LEU A 89 -9.74 10.92 -1.30
CA LEU A 89 -8.71 11.96 -1.26
C LEU A 89 -7.51 11.51 -2.09
N SER A 90 -7.26 12.19 -3.19
CA SER A 90 -6.19 11.82 -4.12
C SER A 90 -5.17 12.94 -4.29
N LEU A 91 -3.89 12.61 -4.27
CA LEU A 91 -2.83 13.50 -4.70
C LEU A 91 -2.75 13.55 -6.24
N SER A 92 -2.19 14.63 -6.78
CA SER A 92 -1.68 14.59 -8.14
C SER A 92 -0.38 13.77 -8.21
N ILE A 93 -0.06 13.21 -9.37
CA ILE A 93 1.21 12.48 -9.57
C ILE A 93 2.40 13.35 -9.17
N HIS A 94 2.40 14.63 -9.57
CA HIS A 94 3.45 15.58 -9.21
C HIS A 94 3.63 15.71 -7.69
N ASN A 95 2.54 15.89 -6.95
CA ASN A 95 2.60 16.06 -5.49
C ASN A 95 2.99 14.77 -4.79
N PHE A 96 2.52 13.61 -5.28
CA PHE A 96 2.89 12.31 -4.73
C PHE A 96 4.39 12.03 -4.90
N VAL A 97 4.93 12.24 -6.10
CA VAL A 97 6.37 12.10 -6.36
C VAL A 97 7.17 13.10 -5.52
N SER A 98 6.74 14.37 -5.45
CA SER A 98 7.42 15.40 -4.65
C SER A 98 7.47 15.03 -3.17
N LEU A 99 6.36 14.54 -2.59
CA LEU A 99 6.29 14.07 -1.21
C LEU A 99 7.31 12.95 -0.96
N LEU A 100 7.33 11.93 -1.82
CA LEU A 100 8.22 10.78 -1.64
C LEU A 100 9.70 11.15 -1.82
N ARG A 101 10.02 12.07 -2.73
CA ARG A 101 11.38 12.61 -2.88
C ARG A 101 11.81 13.43 -1.66
N ASP A 102 10.89 14.22 -1.08
CA ASP A 102 11.18 14.97 0.16
C ASP A 102 11.38 14.03 1.36
N LEU A 103 10.57 12.97 1.47
CA LEU A 103 10.79 11.93 2.47
C LEU A 103 12.14 11.24 2.28
N ALA A 104 12.50 10.86 1.06
CA ALA A 104 13.78 10.23 0.73
C ALA A 104 14.97 11.12 1.13
N ARG A 105 14.93 12.42 0.77
CA ARG A 105 15.94 13.40 1.15
C ARG A 105 16.09 13.48 2.68
N ASN A 106 14.97 13.51 3.40
CA ASN A 106 14.99 13.60 4.86
C ASN A 106 15.41 12.29 5.52
N ILE A 107 15.05 11.13 4.98
CA ILE A 107 15.54 9.83 5.43
C ILE A 107 17.09 9.82 5.36
N VAL A 108 17.65 10.17 4.22
CA VAL A 108 19.12 10.18 4.02
C VAL A 108 19.81 11.20 4.92
N ARG A 109 19.19 12.35 5.17
CA ARG A 109 19.75 13.40 6.03
C ARG A 109 19.66 13.05 7.52
N ALA A 110 18.56 12.45 7.96
CA ALA A 110 18.21 12.33 9.38
C ALA A 110 18.43 10.93 9.96
N LEU A 111 18.47 9.90 9.13
CA LEU A 111 18.59 8.51 9.56
C LEU A 111 19.90 7.90 9.01
N PRO A 112 20.54 6.98 9.74
CA PRO A 112 21.74 6.29 9.24
C PRO A 112 21.41 5.25 8.16
N ALA A 113 20.21 4.68 8.16
CA ALA A 113 19.78 3.61 7.27
C ALA A 113 19.70 4.04 5.80
N ARG A 114 20.03 3.11 4.90
CA ARG A 114 20.03 3.33 3.43
C ARG A 114 19.20 2.30 2.67
N ASN A 115 18.54 1.38 3.37
CA ASN A 115 17.67 0.38 2.77
C ASN A 115 16.22 0.76 3.05
N LEU A 116 15.40 0.82 2.00
CA LEU A 116 14.00 1.24 2.07
C LEU A 116 13.11 0.20 1.37
N ALA A 117 12.22 -0.42 2.12
CA ALA A 117 11.16 -1.28 1.59
C ALA A 117 9.83 -0.51 1.64
N ILE A 118 9.28 -0.15 0.51
CA ILE A 118 7.96 0.47 0.39
C ILE A 118 6.92 -0.64 0.34
N VAL A 119 5.98 -0.65 1.28
CA VAL A 119 4.87 -1.61 1.32
C VAL A 119 3.62 -0.91 0.81
N ASN A 120 3.24 -1.21 -0.43
CA ASN A 120 2.15 -0.53 -1.12
C ASN A 120 0.83 -1.30 -0.97
N GLY A 121 -0.16 -0.69 -0.31
CA GLY A 121 -1.50 -1.25 -0.13
C GLY A 121 -2.48 -0.92 -1.27
N HIS A 122 -2.09 -0.08 -2.25
CA HIS A 122 -3.01 0.49 -3.23
C HIS A 122 -2.53 0.34 -4.68
N GLY A 123 -3.41 -0.18 -5.55
CA GLY A 123 -3.10 -0.43 -6.95
C GLY A 123 -2.72 0.83 -7.75
N GLY A 124 -3.43 1.95 -7.53
CA GLY A 124 -3.21 3.21 -8.24
C GLY A 124 -1.82 3.85 -8.03
N ASN A 125 -1.14 3.52 -6.93
CA ASN A 125 0.22 3.98 -6.66
C ASN A 125 1.28 3.26 -7.49
N ARG A 126 0.99 2.06 -7.97
CA ARG A 126 1.95 1.08 -8.48
C ARG A 126 2.86 1.64 -9.56
N GLY A 127 2.30 2.12 -10.66
CA GLY A 127 3.09 2.55 -11.82
C GLY A 127 4.08 3.67 -11.50
N VAL A 128 3.74 4.55 -10.57
CA VAL A 128 4.62 5.62 -10.10
C VAL A 128 5.69 5.07 -9.17
N LEU A 129 5.34 4.24 -8.21
CA LEU A 129 6.29 3.66 -7.25
C LEU A 129 7.35 2.79 -7.94
N ASP A 130 6.94 1.94 -8.89
CA ASP A 130 7.83 1.04 -9.61
C ASP A 130 8.91 1.80 -10.42
N ASN A 131 8.59 2.99 -10.89
CA ASN A 131 9.57 3.86 -11.55
C ASN A 131 10.38 4.70 -10.57
N LEU A 132 9.74 5.21 -9.51
CA LEU A 132 10.37 6.12 -8.55
C LEU A 132 11.56 5.49 -7.82
N ILE A 133 11.56 4.17 -7.56
CA ILE A 133 12.68 3.50 -6.89
C ILE A 133 14.01 3.68 -7.61
N HIS A 134 14.01 3.83 -8.94
CA HIS A 134 15.22 4.10 -9.73
C HIS A 134 15.77 5.50 -9.44
N GLU A 135 14.88 6.50 -9.30
CA GLU A 135 15.26 7.86 -8.90
C GLU A 135 15.73 7.89 -7.45
N LEU A 136 15.06 7.16 -6.54
CA LEU A 136 15.47 7.08 -5.13
C LEU A 136 16.89 6.54 -4.99
N ARG A 137 17.24 5.57 -5.82
CA ARG A 137 18.61 5.05 -5.88
C ARG A 137 19.60 6.04 -6.47
N GLY A 138 19.27 6.65 -7.61
CA GLY A 138 20.17 7.56 -8.34
C GLY A 138 20.43 8.87 -7.61
N ASP A 139 19.36 9.50 -7.11
CA ASP A 139 19.43 10.85 -6.55
C ASP A 139 19.74 10.87 -5.04
N PHE A 140 19.37 9.81 -4.31
CA PHE A 140 19.48 9.76 -2.84
C PHE A 140 20.32 8.61 -2.32
N ALA A 141 20.89 7.76 -3.17
CA ALA A 141 21.64 6.57 -2.80
C ALA A 141 20.89 5.65 -1.82
N LEU A 142 19.56 5.56 -1.95
CA LEU A 142 18.71 4.62 -1.23
C LEU A 142 18.62 3.30 -1.99
N ASN A 143 18.88 2.19 -1.31
CA ASN A 143 18.55 0.86 -1.81
C ASN A 143 17.06 0.64 -1.60
N ALA A 144 16.24 1.03 -2.57
CA ALA A 144 14.80 0.98 -2.47
C ALA A 144 14.20 -0.22 -3.23
N CYS A 145 13.16 -0.84 -2.65
CA CYS A 145 12.28 -1.77 -3.34
C CYS A 145 10.83 -1.44 -3.02
N VAL A 146 9.91 -1.84 -3.88
CA VAL A 146 8.47 -1.80 -3.64
C VAL A 146 7.95 -3.21 -3.49
N ILE A 147 7.09 -3.41 -2.51
CA ILE A 147 6.38 -4.65 -2.24
C ILE A 147 4.90 -4.40 -2.51
N HIS A 148 4.30 -5.20 -3.40
CA HIS A 148 2.87 -5.22 -3.68
C HIS A 148 2.29 -6.50 -3.06
N PRO A 149 1.72 -6.43 -1.84
CA PRO A 149 1.33 -7.63 -1.08
C PRO A 149 0.31 -8.51 -1.79
N PHE A 150 -0.64 -7.91 -2.51
CA PHE A 150 -1.68 -8.66 -3.23
C PHE A 150 -1.11 -9.49 -4.39
N ASP A 151 -0.03 -9.05 -5.02
CA ASP A 151 0.65 -9.82 -6.08
C ASP A 151 1.48 -10.98 -5.52
N LEU A 152 2.02 -10.81 -4.31
CA LEU A 152 2.76 -11.87 -3.63
C LEU A 152 1.82 -12.93 -3.03
N ALA A 153 0.63 -12.53 -2.63
CA ALA A 153 -0.40 -13.46 -2.23
C ALA A 153 -0.85 -14.21 -3.49
N LYS A 154 -0.56 -15.52 -3.55
CA LYS A 154 -1.13 -16.40 -4.59
C LYS A 154 -2.64 -16.50 -4.36
N VAL A 155 -3.37 -15.47 -4.74
CA VAL A 155 -4.81 -15.48 -4.77
C VAL A 155 -5.23 -16.42 -5.90
N ASP A 156 -6.31 -17.17 -5.70
CA ASP A 156 -6.82 -18.23 -6.53
C ASP A 156 -6.59 -17.98 -8.03
N VAL A 157 -5.58 -18.65 -8.60
CA VAL A 157 -5.22 -18.57 -10.02
C VAL A 157 -6.32 -19.09 -10.95
N ASN A 158 -7.38 -19.69 -10.38
CA ASN A 158 -8.54 -20.20 -11.09
C ASN A 158 -9.74 -19.23 -11.05
N ALA A 159 -9.57 -18.03 -10.46
CA ALA A 159 -10.61 -17.02 -10.48
C ALA A 159 -10.88 -16.60 -11.94
N THR A 160 -12.07 -16.90 -12.43
CA THR A 160 -12.52 -16.52 -13.78
C THR A 160 -12.91 -15.06 -13.89
N VAL A 161 -12.98 -14.36 -12.74
CA VAL A 161 -13.38 -12.97 -12.63
C VAL A 161 -12.29 -12.20 -11.90
N PRO A 162 -11.79 -11.09 -12.47
CA PRO A 162 -10.85 -10.22 -11.81
C PRO A 162 -11.45 -9.59 -10.55
N ASP A 163 -10.72 -9.71 -9.45
CA ASP A 163 -11.03 -9.05 -8.19
C ASP A 163 -10.26 -7.73 -8.13
N VAL A 164 -10.88 -6.67 -8.65
CA VAL A 164 -10.18 -5.42 -8.95
C VAL A 164 -10.12 -4.46 -7.77
N HIS A 165 -11.24 -4.29 -7.05
CA HIS A 165 -11.37 -3.27 -6.02
C HIS A 165 -12.56 -3.54 -5.09
N GLY A 166 -12.35 -3.38 -3.77
CA GLY A 166 -13.39 -3.61 -2.75
C GLY A 166 -13.91 -5.05 -2.70
N GLY A 167 -13.27 -5.97 -3.38
CA GLY A 167 -13.77 -7.30 -3.62
C GLY A 167 -13.35 -8.32 -2.56
N ARG A 168 -13.35 -9.60 -2.98
CA ARG A 168 -13.10 -10.73 -2.10
C ARG A 168 -11.71 -10.73 -1.47
N SER A 169 -10.68 -10.34 -2.22
CA SER A 169 -9.29 -10.34 -1.75
C SER A 169 -9.09 -9.31 -0.65
N GLU A 170 -9.48 -8.07 -0.89
CA GLU A 170 -9.35 -6.98 0.08
C GLU A 170 -10.23 -7.22 1.30
N THR A 171 -11.47 -7.67 1.09
CA THR A 171 -12.38 -8.05 2.19
C THR A 171 -11.77 -9.15 3.07
N SER A 172 -11.18 -10.19 2.45
CA SER A 172 -10.54 -11.29 3.19
C SER A 172 -9.33 -10.83 3.99
N VAL A 173 -8.51 -9.95 3.40
CA VAL A 173 -7.34 -9.37 4.08
C VAL A 173 -7.80 -8.48 5.24
N MET A 174 -8.80 -7.63 5.04
CA MET A 174 -9.34 -6.79 6.11
C MET A 174 -9.98 -7.61 7.24
N LEU A 175 -10.67 -8.71 6.92
CA LEU A 175 -11.19 -9.64 7.94
C LEU A 175 -10.07 -10.30 8.75
N ALA A 176 -8.90 -10.51 8.17
CA ALA A 176 -7.73 -11.07 8.87
C ALA A 176 -6.94 -10.02 9.66
N LEU A 177 -6.84 -8.79 9.16
CA LEU A 177 -6.03 -7.74 9.76
C LEU A 177 -6.81 -6.88 10.77
N ALA A 178 -8.06 -6.52 10.43
CA ALA A 178 -8.89 -5.59 11.19
C ALA A 178 -10.39 -5.95 11.10
N PRO A 179 -10.82 -7.14 11.56
CA PRO A 179 -12.17 -7.67 11.38
C PRO A 179 -13.28 -6.76 11.93
N GLN A 180 -12.96 -5.96 12.96
CA GLN A 180 -13.88 -5.01 13.60
C GLN A 180 -14.20 -3.80 12.71
N ARG A 181 -13.44 -3.58 11.64
CA ARG A 181 -13.63 -2.47 10.69
C ARG A 181 -14.47 -2.86 9.47
N VAL A 182 -14.75 -4.16 9.28
CA VAL A 182 -15.57 -4.68 8.19
C VAL A 182 -17.04 -4.72 8.57
N ARG A 183 -17.88 -4.05 7.81
CA ARG A 183 -19.35 -4.07 7.98
C ARG A 183 -19.90 -5.31 7.28
N ARG A 184 -19.94 -6.43 8.00
CA ARG A 184 -20.26 -7.75 7.43
C ARG A 184 -21.68 -7.84 6.85
N ASP A 185 -22.61 -7.12 7.42
CA ASP A 185 -24.00 -7.00 6.98
C ASP A 185 -24.19 -6.20 5.69
N ALA A 186 -23.18 -5.42 5.33
CA ALA A 186 -23.15 -4.64 4.09
C ALA A 186 -22.34 -5.30 2.96
N ILE A 187 -21.83 -6.52 3.15
CA ILE A 187 -21.15 -7.26 2.08
C ILE A 187 -22.21 -7.65 1.05
N ALA A 188 -22.10 -7.09 -0.16
CA ALA A 188 -22.97 -7.43 -1.26
C ALA A 188 -22.72 -8.88 -1.75
N PRO A 189 -23.74 -9.60 -2.19
CA PRO A 189 -23.52 -10.86 -2.89
C PRO A 189 -22.72 -10.62 -4.17
N PRO A 190 -21.87 -11.58 -4.59
CA PRO A 190 -21.09 -11.44 -5.80
C PRO A 190 -22.01 -11.20 -6.99
N THR A 191 -21.83 -10.10 -7.68
CA THR A 191 -22.49 -9.82 -8.94
C THR A 191 -21.68 -10.44 -10.07
N HIS A 192 -22.35 -11.04 -11.06
CA HIS A 192 -21.66 -11.51 -12.24
C HIS A 192 -21.25 -10.31 -13.09
N PRO A 193 -19.95 -10.15 -13.42
CA PRO A 193 -19.53 -9.07 -14.30
C PRO A 193 -20.19 -9.24 -15.67
N PRO A 194 -20.58 -8.14 -16.31
CA PRO A 194 -20.92 -8.20 -17.71
C PRO A 194 -19.63 -8.56 -18.47
N ASP A 195 -19.66 -9.63 -19.21
CA ASP A 195 -18.64 -10.07 -20.15
C ASP A 195 -17.18 -10.11 -19.60
N GLY A 196 -16.79 -11.27 -19.04
CA GLY A 196 -15.46 -11.47 -18.42
C GLY A 196 -14.27 -11.17 -19.33
N ASP A 197 -14.42 -11.26 -20.65
CA ASP A 197 -13.36 -10.94 -21.60
C ASP A 197 -13.10 -9.44 -21.71
N VAL A 198 -14.16 -8.63 -21.65
CA VAL A 198 -14.01 -7.16 -21.65
C VAL A 198 -13.35 -6.69 -20.38
N LEU A 199 -13.75 -7.22 -19.22
CA LEU A 199 -13.15 -6.87 -17.94
C LEU A 199 -11.65 -7.24 -17.88
N ALA A 200 -11.32 -8.44 -18.33
CA ALA A 200 -9.93 -8.90 -18.39
C ALA A 200 -9.06 -8.06 -19.35
N ALA A 201 -9.64 -7.58 -20.47
CA ALA A 201 -8.93 -6.71 -21.40
C ALA A 201 -8.74 -5.28 -20.85
N LEU A 202 -9.68 -4.80 -20.00
CA LEU A 202 -9.66 -3.46 -19.45
C LEU A 202 -8.70 -3.30 -18.24
N VAL A 203 -8.64 -4.31 -17.40
CA VAL A 203 -7.98 -4.20 -16.08
C VAL A 203 -6.61 -4.83 -16.03
N PHE A 204 -6.40 -5.92 -16.78
CA PHE A 204 -5.11 -6.59 -16.81
C PHE A 204 -4.38 -6.20 -18.09
N ASP A 205 -3.58 -5.17 -18.01
CA ASP A 205 -2.66 -4.71 -19.05
C ASP A 205 -2.12 -5.87 -19.91
N ARG A 206 -2.80 -6.14 -21.02
CA ARG A 206 -2.38 -7.08 -22.06
C ARG A 206 -1.70 -6.34 -23.21
N GLY A 207 -0.90 -5.34 -22.89
CA GLY A 207 -0.13 -4.54 -23.82
C GLY A 207 -0.77 -3.19 -24.18
N ALA A 208 -1.85 -2.80 -23.51
CA ALA A 208 -2.46 -1.47 -23.64
C ALA A 208 -2.97 -0.97 -22.29
N SER A 209 -2.78 0.30 -22.01
CA SER A 209 -3.29 0.98 -20.83
C SER A 209 -4.17 2.16 -21.25
N PHE A 210 -5.27 2.40 -20.56
CA PHE A 210 -6.16 3.52 -20.83
C PHE A 210 -6.79 4.03 -19.53
N PRO A 211 -7.28 5.28 -19.50
CA PRO A 211 -7.97 5.80 -18.32
C PRO A 211 -9.27 5.04 -18.07
N TRP A 212 -9.44 4.58 -16.85
CA TRP A 212 -10.67 3.93 -16.38
C TRP A 212 -11.09 4.50 -15.02
N ARG A 213 -12.34 4.28 -14.65
CA ARG A 213 -12.90 4.67 -13.35
C ARG A 213 -13.71 3.51 -12.80
N THR A 214 -13.73 3.38 -11.49
CA THR A 214 -14.44 2.28 -10.84
C THR A 214 -15.96 2.41 -10.91
N ASP A 215 -16.51 3.58 -11.26
CA ASP A 215 -17.92 3.75 -11.59
C ASP A 215 -18.26 3.46 -13.06
N ASP A 216 -17.32 3.03 -13.88
CA ASP A 216 -17.58 2.63 -15.25
C ASP A 216 -18.49 1.39 -15.25
N PRO A 217 -19.69 1.45 -15.88
CA PRO A 217 -20.64 0.35 -15.85
C PRO A 217 -20.11 -0.94 -16.48
N ARG A 218 -19.01 -0.88 -17.23
CA ARG A 218 -18.31 -2.06 -17.74
C ARG A 218 -17.45 -2.75 -16.68
N LEU A 219 -17.08 -2.03 -15.61
CA LEU A 219 -16.24 -2.51 -14.50
C LEU A 219 -17.06 -2.77 -13.24
N THR A 220 -18.17 -2.05 -13.07
CA THR A 220 -19.02 -2.18 -11.90
C THR A 220 -19.98 -3.33 -12.05
N ALA A 221 -19.57 -4.43 -11.56
CA ALA A 221 -20.48 -5.46 -11.12
C ALA A 221 -20.45 -5.53 -9.57
N SER A 222 -20.25 -4.43 -8.91
CA SER A 222 -20.29 -4.34 -7.43
C SER A 222 -21.18 -3.21 -6.97
#